data_64ef900bac9936ac31539b571b2307eb
#
_entry.id   64ef900bac9936ac31539b571b2307eb
#
_cell.length_a   1.000
_cell.length_b   1.000
_cell.length_c   1.000
_cell.angle_alpha   90.00
_cell.angle_beta   90.00
_cell.angle_gamma   90.00
#
_symmetry.space_group_name_H-M   'P 1'
#
loop_
_entity.id
_entity.type
_entity.pdbx_description
1 polymer ?
#
loop_
_entity_poly.entity_id
_entity_poly.type
_entity_poly.pdbx_seq_one_letter_code
_entity_poly.pdbx_strand_id
1 'polypeptide(L)'
;MKANNWYLTLTIATMITAIGLGAASAASKESSSSTPQQVFDGMRQSFQAQKAKGVRARYQWELSGPNGGEWWIDVNDGTYKMGKGKIDNPSVTFVTSDKNWVALSNGTLGGNWAFFTGRLKIRGDQNLARKLDEIFP
;
A
#
# COMPACT_ATOMS: atom_id res chain seq x y z
N MET A 1 -39.15 -7.64 -36.19
CA MET A 1 -38.60 -8.99 -36.24
C MET A 1 -37.13 -9.02 -35.94
N LYS A 2 -36.35 -8.29 -36.65
CA LYS A 2 -34.92 -8.23 -36.44
C LYS A 2 -34.57 -7.68 -35.07
N ALA A 3 -35.35 -6.73 -34.58
CA ALA A 3 -35.13 -6.12 -33.29
C ALA A 3 -35.23 -7.13 -32.13
N ASN A 4 -36.06 -8.14 -32.28
CA ASN A 4 -36.24 -9.13 -31.21
C ASN A 4 -34.98 -9.92 -30.94
N ASN A 5 -34.21 -10.20 -31.96
CA ASN A 5 -32.94 -10.92 -31.78
C ASN A 5 -31.92 -10.12 -31.05
N TRP A 6 -31.97 -8.85 -31.19
CA TRP A 6 -31.06 -7.94 -30.51
C TRP A 6 -31.26 -7.98 -29.00
N TYR A 7 -32.52 -8.02 -28.61
CA TYR A 7 -32.83 -8.03 -27.18
C TYR A 7 -32.29 -9.28 -26.50
N LEU A 8 -32.40 -10.40 -27.19
CA LEU A 8 -31.88 -11.65 -26.66
C LEU A 8 -30.36 -11.59 -26.46
N THR A 9 -29.69 -11.01 -27.41
CA THR A 9 -28.23 -10.86 -27.31
C THR A 9 -27.85 -9.99 -26.13
N LEU A 10 -28.54 -8.89 -25.94
CA LEU A 10 -28.30 -8.01 -24.83
C LEU A 10 -28.53 -8.69 -23.48
N THR A 11 -29.56 -9.53 -23.42
CA THR A 11 -29.87 -10.26 -22.20
C THR A 11 -28.70 -11.15 -21.80
N ILE A 12 -28.11 -11.82 -22.77
CA ILE A 12 -26.97 -12.69 -22.52
C ILE A 12 -25.78 -11.86 -21.98
N ALA A 13 -25.53 -10.72 -22.59
CA ALA A 13 -24.49 -9.84 -22.15
C ALA A 13 -24.69 -9.39 -20.70
N THR A 14 -25.93 -9.15 -20.33
CA THR A 14 -26.25 -8.77 -18.95
C THR A 14 -25.89 -9.88 -17.95
N MET A 15 -26.15 -11.11 -18.35
CA MET A 15 -25.80 -12.26 -17.51
C MET A 15 -24.30 -12.34 -17.25
N ILE A 16 -23.51 -12.11 -18.27
CA ILE A 16 -22.07 -12.10 -18.16
C ILE A 16 -21.61 -10.99 -17.21
N THR A 17 -22.26 -9.85 -17.30
CA THR A 17 -21.95 -8.74 -16.41
C THR A 17 -22.18 -9.11 -14.96
N ALA A 18 -23.23 -9.84 -14.67
CA ALA A 18 -23.49 -10.26 -13.31
C ALA A 18 -22.38 -11.16 -12.76
N ILE A 19 -21.85 -12.03 -13.60
CA ILE A 19 -20.71 -12.86 -13.24
C ILE A 19 -19.49 -11.98 -12.96
N GLY A 20 -19.30 -10.98 -13.79
CA GLY A 20 -18.20 -10.05 -13.59
C GLY A 20 -18.28 -9.30 -12.26
N LEU A 21 -19.46 -8.99 -11.79
CA LEU A 21 -19.64 -8.37 -10.49
C LEU A 21 -19.18 -9.27 -9.35
N GLY A 22 -19.45 -10.56 -9.45
CA GLY A 22 -18.96 -11.50 -8.46
C GLY A 22 -17.45 -11.56 -8.42
N ALA A 23 -16.80 -11.54 -9.56
CA ALA A 23 -15.35 -11.50 -9.65
C ALA A 23 -14.78 -10.21 -9.05
N ALA A 24 -15.43 -9.09 -9.28
CA ALA A 24 -15.00 -7.81 -8.72
C ALA A 24 -15.07 -7.82 -7.20
N SER A 25 -16.08 -8.42 -6.62
CA SER A 25 -16.19 -8.56 -5.16
C SER A 25 -15.06 -9.40 -4.58
N ALA A 26 -14.68 -10.46 -5.27
CA ALA A 26 -13.55 -11.28 -4.84
C ALA A 26 -12.24 -10.49 -4.88
N ALA A 27 -12.04 -9.67 -5.90
CA ALA A 27 -10.85 -8.85 -6.03
C ALA A 27 -10.68 -7.87 -4.86
N SER A 28 -11.77 -7.32 -4.34
CA SER A 28 -11.69 -6.38 -3.21
C SER A 28 -11.19 -7.04 -1.91
N LYS A 29 -11.42 -8.34 -1.73
CA LYS A 29 -10.91 -9.08 -0.57
C LYS A 29 -9.42 -9.36 -0.68
N GLU A 30 -8.91 -9.44 -1.89
CA GLU A 30 -7.52 -9.73 -2.16
C GLU A 30 -6.62 -8.54 -1.97
N SER A 31 -7.18 -7.40 -1.63
CA SER A 31 -6.40 -6.18 -1.38
C SER A 31 -5.58 -6.26 -0.10
N SER A 32 -5.86 -7.20 0.80
CA SER A 32 -5.06 -7.35 2.01
C SER A 32 -3.74 -8.05 1.68
N SER A 33 -2.66 -7.48 2.20
CA SER A 33 -1.31 -8.01 1.99
C SER A 33 -1.00 -9.14 2.96
N SER A 34 -0.17 -10.09 2.55
CA SER A 34 0.31 -11.18 3.39
C SER A 34 1.82 -11.09 3.65
N THR A 35 2.54 -10.36 2.82
CA THR A 35 3.99 -10.19 2.94
C THR A 35 4.37 -8.72 2.81
N PRO A 36 5.52 -8.32 3.36
CA PRO A 36 6.01 -6.95 3.16
C PRO A 36 6.15 -6.56 1.69
N GLN A 37 6.60 -7.48 0.85
CA GLN A 37 6.71 -7.19 -0.58
C GLN A 37 5.37 -6.80 -1.19
N GLN A 38 4.31 -7.51 -0.83
CA GLN A 38 2.96 -7.16 -1.30
C GLN A 38 2.50 -5.80 -0.78
N VAL A 39 2.89 -5.44 0.45
CA VAL A 39 2.59 -4.11 0.99
C VAL A 39 3.23 -3.04 0.11
N PHE A 40 4.51 -3.17 -0.19
CA PHE A 40 5.21 -2.19 -1.02
C PHE A 40 4.67 -2.14 -2.45
N ASP A 41 4.31 -3.29 -3.01
CA ASP A 41 3.66 -3.34 -4.32
C ASP A 41 2.31 -2.61 -4.32
N GLY A 42 1.53 -2.77 -3.25
CA GLY A 42 0.28 -2.04 -3.07
C GLY A 42 0.49 -0.54 -2.91
N MET A 43 1.53 -0.14 -2.20
CA MET A 43 1.86 1.28 -2.03
C MET A 43 2.11 1.97 -3.37
N ARG A 44 2.69 1.28 -4.35
CA ARG A 44 2.89 1.83 -5.70
C ARG A 44 1.57 2.27 -6.33
N GLN A 45 0.51 1.53 -6.06
CA GLN A 45 -0.82 1.81 -6.62
C GLN A 45 -1.57 2.90 -5.84
N SER A 46 -1.22 3.10 -4.58
CA SER A 46 -1.92 4.06 -3.72
C SER A 46 -1.27 5.44 -3.71
N PHE A 47 -0.18 5.65 -4.42
CA PHE A 47 0.58 6.90 -4.41
C PHE A 47 -0.27 8.10 -4.80
N GLN A 48 -0.25 9.12 -3.95
CA GLN A 48 -0.97 10.38 -4.14
C GLN A 48 0.00 11.50 -4.49
N ALA A 49 0.21 11.73 -5.78
CA ALA A 49 1.17 12.72 -6.27
C ALA A 49 0.88 14.13 -5.71
N GLN A 50 -0.38 14.50 -5.60
CA GLN A 50 -0.77 15.81 -5.07
C GLN A 50 -0.37 15.98 -3.61
N LYS A 51 -0.46 14.92 -2.82
CA LYS A 51 -0.06 14.94 -1.41
C LYS A 51 1.45 14.95 -1.24
N ALA A 52 2.17 14.48 -2.24
CA ALA A 52 3.63 14.46 -2.25
C ALA A 52 4.26 15.76 -2.76
N LYS A 53 3.47 16.69 -3.27
CA LYS A 53 4.00 17.98 -3.74
C LYS A 53 4.65 18.75 -2.61
N GLY A 54 5.86 19.25 -2.87
CA GLY A 54 6.65 19.96 -1.87
C GLY A 54 7.31 19.07 -0.82
N VAL A 55 7.05 17.77 -0.86
CA VAL A 55 7.65 16.83 0.10
C VAL A 55 8.93 16.26 -0.48
N ARG A 56 9.99 16.31 0.32
CA ARG A 56 11.27 15.67 0.04
C ARG A 56 11.61 14.82 1.25
N ALA A 57 11.51 13.50 1.10
CA ALA A 57 11.68 12.59 2.21
C ALA A 57 12.23 11.25 1.73
N ARG A 58 13.18 10.72 2.47
CA ARG A 58 13.75 9.40 2.26
C ARG A 58 13.33 8.50 3.40
N TYR A 59 12.48 7.54 3.08
CA TYR A 59 11.95 6.59 4.03
C TYR A 59 12.71 5.28 3.92
N GLN A 60 13.12 4.74 5.06
CA GLN A 60 13.81 3.47 5.17
C GLN A 60 13.00 2.54 6.06
N TRP A 61 12.87 1.28 5.66
CA TRP A 61 12.30 0.21 6.48
C TRP A 61 13.35 -0.82 6.79
N GLU A 62 13.40 -1.22 8.05
CA GLU A 62 14.21 -2.32 8.55
C GLU A 62 13.25 -3.31 9.20
N LEU A 63 12.96 -4.39 8.50
CA LEU A 63 11.97 -5.38 8.92
C LEU A 63 12.67 -6.67 9.31
N SER A 64 12.42 -7.12 10.54
CA SER A 64 12.90 -8.40 11.03
C SER A 64 11.93 -9.53 10.66
N GLY A 65 12.37 -10.78 10.84
CA GLY A 65 11.54 -11.96 10.62
C GLY A 65 11.85 -12.69 9.32
N PRO A 66 11.21 -13.84 9.09
CA PRO A 66 11.50 -14.70 7.92
C PRO A 66 11.26 -14.00 6.57
N ASN A 67 10.27 -13.12 6.51
CA ASN A 67 9.95 -12.33 5.31
C ASN A 67 10.43 -10.89 5.46
N GLY A 68 11.34 -10.65 6.39
CA GLY A 68 11.90 -9.33 6.61
C GLY A 68 12.91 -8.93 5.55
N GLY A 69 13.50 -7.80 5.77
CA GLY A 69 14.48 -7.20 4.86
C GLY A 69 14.44 -5.69 4.96
N GLU A 70 15.04 -5.06 3.99
CA GLU A 70 15.13 -3.61 3.95
C GLU A 70 14.51 -3.09 2.67
N TRP A 71 13.74 -2.02 2.78
CA TRP A 71 13.13 -1.32 1.67
C TRP A 71 13.29 0.18 1.87
N TRP A 72 13.20 0.92 0.80
CA TRP A 72 13.24 2.37 0.86
C TRP A 72 12.29 2.99 -0.15
N ILE A 73 11.82 4.19 0.17
CA ILE A 73 11.07 5.05 -0.74
C ILE A 73 11.66 6.45 -0.67
N ASP A 74 12.00 6.99 -1.82
CA ASP A 74 12.47 8.37 -1.96
C ASP A 74 11.36 9.19 -2.61
N VAL A 75 10.74 10.06 -1.81
CA VAL A 75 9.71 10.97 -2.28
C VAL A 75 10.35 12.31 -2.62
N ASN A 76 10.09 12.79 -3.82
CA ASN A 76 10.66 14.04 -4.29
C ASN A 76 9.61 14.82 -5.07
N ASP A 77 8.97 15.77 -4.38
CA ASP A 77 8.11 16.78 -4.97
C ASP A 77 7.11 16.22 -6.00
N GLY A 78 6.22 15.38 -5.53
CA GLY A 78 5.16 14.80 -6.37
C GLY A 78 5.56 13.55 -7.14
N THR A 79 6.77 13.06 -6.96
CA THR A 79 7.26 11.81 -7.54
C THR A 79 7.86 10.92 -6.46
N TYR A 80 8.08 9.65 -6.78
CA TYR A 80 8.79 8.76 -5.87
C TYR A 80 9.58 7.71 -6.63
N LYS A 81 10.57 7.17 -5.93
CA LYS A 81 11.29 5.96 -6.32
C LYS A 81 11.23 4.98 -5.15
N MET A 82 11.26 3.72 -5.43
CA MET A 82 11.16 2.66 -4.43
C MET A 82 12.08 1.52 -4.78
N GLY A 83 12.71 0.94 -3.78
CA GLY A 83 13.61 -0.18 -3.99
C GLY A 83 13.85 -0.96 -2.72
N LYS A 84 14.64 -2.05 -2.86
CA LYS A 84 15.13 -2.85 -1.74
C LYS A 84 16.52 -2.40 -1.35
N GLY A 85 16.85 -2.69 -0.09
CA GLY A 85 18.15 -2.34 0.47
C GLY A 85 18.11 -1.06 1.26
N LYS A 86 19.26 -0.41 1.36
CA LYS A 86 19.42 0.82 2.12
C LYS A 86 19.47 2.04 1.22
N ILE A 87 18.94 3.13 1.71
CA ILE A 87 19.05 4.44 1.07
C ILE A 87 19.96 5.32 1.92
N ASP A 88 20.74 6.17 1.28
CA ASP A 88 21.62 7.12 1.98
C ASP A 88 20.81 8.22 2.66
N ASN A 89 21.23 8.59 3.85
CA ASN A 89 20.66 9.70 4.62
C ASN A 89 19.13 9.63 4.72
N PRO A 90 18.56 8.57 5.29
CA PRO A 90 17.10 8.49 5.44
C PRO A 90 16.61 9.60 6.37
N SER A 91 15.50 10.23 5.98
CA SER A 91 14.82 11.21 6.82
C SER A 91 14.07 10.53 7.95
N VAL A 92 13.55 9.34 7.67
CA VAL A 92 12.75 8.52 8.60
C VAL A 92 13.14 7.07 8.40
N THR A 93 13.31 6.35 9.51
CA THR A 93 13.50 4.90 9.48
C THR A 93 12.44 4.22 10.34
N PHE A 94 11.73 3.28 9.74
CA PHE A 94 10.75 2.44 10.44
C PHE A 94 11.40 1.10 10.76
N VAL A 95 11.37 0.72 12.02
CA VAL A 95 11.93 -0.55 12.50
C VAL A 95 10.80 -1.35 13.13
N THR A 96 10.48 -2.49 12.54
CA THR A 96 9.45 -3.39 13.04
C THR A 96 9.67 -4.79 12.48
N SER A 97 8.77 -5.71 12.79
CA SER A 97 8.82 -7.05 12.18
C SER A 97 8.06 -7.08 10.86
N ASP A 98 8.33 -8.10 10.06
CA ASP A 98 7.60 -8.38 8.84
C ASP A 98 6.09 -8.51 9.10
N LYS A 99 5.72 -9.23 10.15
CA LYS A 99 4.31 -9.45 10.51
C LYS A 99 3.63 -8.16 10.98
N ASN A 100 4.33 -7.36 11.78
CA ASN A 100 3.78 -6.10 12.26
C ASN A 100 3.60 -5.11 11.12
N TRP A 101 4.54 -5.07 10.18
CA TRP A 101 4.40 -4.19 9.02
C TRP A 101 3.17 -4.55 8.18
N VAL A 102 2.98 -5.84 7.92
CA VAL A 102 1.79 -6.33 7.21
C VAL A 102 0.51 -5.98 7.98
N ALA A 103 0.49 -6.20 9.29
CA ALA A 103 -0.67 -5.89 10.13
C ALA A 103 -0.99 -4.38 10.16
N LEU A 104 0.03 -3.54 10.20
CA LEU A 104 -0.12 -2.09 10.10
C LEU A 104 -0.75 -1.70 8.76
N SER A 105 -0.25 -2.27 7.68
CA SER A 105 -0.74 -2.00 6.33
C SER A 105 -2.20 -2.44 6.15
N ASN A 106 -2.56 -3.58 6.71
CA ASN A 106 -3.92 -4.12 6.61
C ASN A 106 -4.91 -3.49 7.61
N GLY A 107 -4.43 -2.61 8.49
CA GLY A 107 -5.25 -1.98 9.51
C GLY A 107 -5.60 -2.87 10.69
N THR A 108 -5.03 -4.06 10.82
CA THR A 108 -5.26 -4.97 11.95
C THR A 108 -4.40 -4.62 13.16
N LEU A 109 -3.39 -3.80 12.98
CA LEU A 109 -2.57 -3.22 14.04
C LEU A 109 -2.57 -1.71 13.88
N GLY A 110 -3.03 -0.99 14.90
CA GLY A 110 -3.04 0.48 14.86
C GLY A 110 -1.62 1.05 14.98
N GLY A 111 -1.31 2.05 14.15
CA GLY A 111 0.02 2.67 14.13
C GLY A 111 0.39 3.30 15.46
N ASN A 112 -0.51 4.05 16.09
CA ASN A 112 -0.26 4.67 17.38
C ASN A 112 -0.01 3.63 18.47
N TRP A 113 -0.79 2.55 18.46
CA TRP A 113 -0.63 1.46 19.41
C TRP A 113 0.70 0.75 19.22
N ALA A 114 1.06 0.45 17.98
CA ALA A 114 2.33 -0.19 17.66
C ALA A 114 3.52 0.66 18.11
N PHE A 115 3.46 1.95 17.89
CA PHE A 115 4.48 2.89 18.32
C PHE A 115 4.57 2.94 19.85
N PHE A 116 3.44 3.09 20.51
CA PHE A 116 3.37 3.19 21.97
C PHE A 116 3.89 1.92 22.65
N THR A 117 3.57 0.75 22.12
CA THR A 117 3.98 -0.54 22.69
C THR A 117 5.39 -0.97 22.27
N GLY A 118 6.07 -0.19 21.45
CA GLY A 118 7.41 -0.53 20.97
C GLY A 118 7.46 -1.54 19.85
N ARG A 119 6.31 -1.92 19.28
CA ARG A 119 6.25 -2.82 18.12
C ARG A 119 6.69 -2.14 16.84
N LEU A 120 6.53 -0.84 16.78
CA LEU A 120 7.03 0.00 15.70
C LEU A 120 7.92 1.06 16.28
N LYS A 121 9.18 1.09 15.84
CA LYS A 121 10.10 2.16 16.20
C LYS A 121 10.25 3.09 15.01
N ILE A 122 10.23 4.38 15.27
CA ILE A 122 10.38 5.41 14.24
C ILE A 122 11.58 6.26 14.65
N ARG A 123 12.59 6.29 13.78
CA ARG A 123 13.76 7.15 13.93
C ARG A 123 13.70 8.26 12.90
N GLY A 124 14.11 9.45 13.30
CA GLY A 124 14.15 10.61 12.43
C GLY A 124 12.92 11.49 12.55
N ASP A 125 12.52 12.08 11.45
CA ASP A 125 11.49 13.12 11.43
C ASP A 125 10.08 12.52 11.59
N GLN A 126 9.45 12.79 12.73
CA GLN A 126 8.11 12.28 13.06
C GLN A 126 7.02 12.89 12.17
N ASN A 127 7.22 14.11 11.72
CA ASN A 127 6.24 14.76 10.83
C ASN A 127 6.23 14.10 9.47
N LEU A 128 7.41 13.77 8.95
CA LEU A 128 7.52 13.03 7.69
C LEU A 128 6.99 11.60 7.84
N ALA A 129 7.14 10.98 9.01
CA ALA A 129 6.56 9.67 9.28
C ALA A 129 5.04 9.68 9.13
N ARG A 130 4.36 10.69 9.68
CA ARG A 130 2.91 10.86 9.53
C ARG A 130 2.51 11.19 8.09
N LYS A 131 3.34 11.94 7.41
CA LYS A 131 3.09 12.33 6.01
C LYS A 131 3.02 11.13 5.08
N LEU A 132 3.69 10.04 5.44
CA LEU A 132 3.67 8.81 4.66
C LEU A 132 2.24 8.30 4.41
N ASP A 133 1.39 8.33 5.44
CA ASP A 133 0.01 7.84 5.33
C ASP A 133 -0.85 8.70 4.39
N GLU A 134 -0.50 9.96 4.24
CA GLU A 134 -1.19 10.83 3.29
C GLU A 134 -0.75 10.60 1.86
N ILE A 135 0.52 10.25 1.68
CA ILE A 135 1.12 10.04 0.37
C ILE A 135 0.79 8.66 -0.17
N PHE A 136 0.76 7.67 0.70
CA PHE A 136 0.45 6.27 0.38
C PHE A 136 -0.65 5.74 1.29
N PRO A 137 -1.89 6.20 1.12
CA PRO A 137 -3.01 5.79 1.97
C PRO A 137 -3.38 4.32 1.85
#